data_c2b095eec3f353c7abca6e57ca2df691
#
_entry.id   c2b095eec3f353c7abca6e57ca2df691
#
_cell.length_a   1.000
_cell.length_b   1.000
_cell.length_c   1.000
_cell.angle_alpha   90.00
_cell.angle_beta   90.00
_cell.angle_gamma   90.00
#
_symmetry.space_group_name_H-M   'P 1'
#
loop_
_entity.id
_entity.type
_entity.pdbx_description
1 polymer ?
#
loop_
_entity_poly.entity_id
_entity_poly.type
_entity_poly.pdbx_seq_one_letter_code
_entity_poly.pdbx_strand_id
1 'polypeptide(L)'
;MEKNVKSSVTGISSQVSTHQLETKTQFTKYHTRGGHGFAAEDANAMYDRLQGKKVDMCGRDNALNGADRIVDGVKIQTKYCQSAQCSFSKAFDTTGQYRYSGMKLEVPSDQYAEVVTKMKEAINQGRVPGVTDPNQATQIVTKGKYTYAQAKQIAKPGNIESLKFDLTTQAAACAFACGISAGITFFIELQKGATYGDALKEAAKVGGKTGGLALLGSVASQQFLRTTIGRNCAAAATKAVKPAVQAAMKTEVGKNVITKTASVMAGKQVFGSAATNVVTKALRTNAVVSSVMFVATTVPDVVNVCRGKMTAGEAVENAACNASGIGGGCSGASAGAAVGTMLCPGIGTVVGGIVGGIAGGIGGSTAMKKLISLFK
;
A
#
# COMPACT_ATOMS: atom_id res chain seq x y z
N MET A 1 -27.34 13.30 -5.50
CA MET A 1 -25.92 13.63 -5.77
C MET A 1 -24.99 13.08 -4.67
N GLU A 2 -25.29 13.29 -3.41
CA GLU A 2 -24.49 12.83 -2.25
C GLU A 2 -24.26 11.29 -2.20
N LYS A 3 -25.26 10.49 -2.54
CA LYS A 3 -25.20 9.01 -2.60
C LYS A 3 -24.22 8.49 -3.69
N ASN A 4 -24.12 9.19 -4.83
CA ASN A 4 -23.19 8.80 -5.92
C ASN A 4 -21.72 9.10 -5.56
N VAL A 5 -21.52 10.21 -4.83
CA VAL A 5 -20.18 10.57 -4.33
C VAL A 5 -19.68 9.52 -3.34
N LYS A 6 -20.54 9.03 -2.44
CA LYS A 6 -20.17 8.04 -1.42
C LYS A 6 -19.68 6.71 -2.02
N SER A 7 -20.35 6.20 -3.04
CA SER A 7 -19.96 4.95 -3.71
C SER A 7 -18.73 5.10 -4.60
N SER A 8 -18.56 6.25 -5.26
CA SER A 8 -17.35 6.56 -6.03
C SER A 8 -16.12 6.69 -5.14
N VAL A 9 -16.27 7.37 -3.98
CA VAL A 9 -15.24 7.50 -2.95
C VAL A 9 -14.76 6.13 -2.49
N THR A 10 -15.67 5.19 -2.27
CA THR A 10 -15.32 3.84 -1.79
C THR A 10 -14.49 3.08 -2.84
N GLY A 11 -14.84 3.18 -4.12
CA GLY A 11 -14.08 2.57 -5.22
C GLY A 11 -12.67 3.15 -5.34
N ILE A 12 -12.53 4.48 -5.32
CA ILE A 12 -11.24 5.18 -5.39
C ILE A 12 -10.36 4.80 -4.19
N SER A 13 -10.91 4.84 -2.98
CA SER A 13 -10.18 4.52 -1.76
C SER A 13 -9.65 3.10 -1.77
N SER A 14 -10.46 2.15 -2.23
CA SER A 14 -10.05 0.75 -2.40
C SER A 14 -8.85 0.62 -3.33
N GLN A 15 -8.84 1.30 -4.47
CA GLN A 15 -7.75 1.22 -5.44
C GLN A 15 -6.48 1.92 -4.99
N VAL A 16 -6.61 3.12 -4.43
CA VAL A 16 -5.46 3.85 -3.87
C VAL A 16 -4.80 3.04 -2.76
N SER A 17 -5.60 2.47 -1.86
CA SER A 17 -5.10 1.62 -0.77
C SER A 17 -4.41 0.37 -1.30
N THR A 18 -5.01 -0.32 -2.27
CA THR A 18 -4.43 -1.53 -2.86
C THR A 18 -3.08 -1.24 -3.50
N HIS A 19 -2.99 -0.17 -4.30
CA HIS A 19 -1.73 0.19 -4.96
C HIS A 19 -0.63 0.51 -3.95
N GLN A 20 -0.91 1.29 -2.91
CA GLN A 20 0.05 1.63 -1.89
C GLN A 20 0.52 0.41 -1.08
N LEU A 21 -0.43 -0.43 -0.66
CA LEU A 21 -0.15 -1.64 0.11
C LEU A 21 0.70 -2.65 -0.67
N GLU A 22 0.51 -2.76 -1.98
CA GLU A 22 1.24 -3.72 -2.80
C GLU A 22 2.61 -3.21 -3.24
N THR A 23 2.76 -1.90 -3.46
CA THR A 23 3.99 -1.35 -4.06
C THR A 23 4.98 -0.81 -3.03
N LYS A 24 4.51 -0.28 -1.91
CA LYS A 24 5.38 0.47 -0.98
C LYS A 24 5.64 -0.23 0.35
N THR A 25 4.83 -1.21 0.76
CA THR A 25 4.99 -1.87 2.06
C THR A 25 4.96 -3.38 1.96
N GLN A 26 5.61 -4.04 2.91
CA GLN A 26 5.62 -5.50 3.07
C GLN A 26 4.70 -5.94 4.21
N PHE A 27 3.61 -5.21 4.49
CA PHE A 27 2.74 -5.41 5.65
C PHE A 27 2.26 -6.87 5.83
N THR A 28 2.12 -7.63 4.73
CA THR A 28 1.77 -9.06 4.80
C THR A 28 2.85 -9.92 5.46
N LYS A 29 4.09 -9.42 5.58
CA LYS A 29 5.19 -10.08 6.26
C LYS A 29 5.35 -9.63 7.74
N TYR A 30 4.67 -8.56 8.16
CA TYR A 30 4.83 -7.98 9.49
C TYR A 30 4.46 -8.93 10.64
N HIS A 31 3.59 -9.91 10.39
CA HIS A 31 3.19 -10.91 11.38
C HIS A 31 4.10 -12.15 11.43
N THR A 32 5.08 -12.26 10.55
CA THR A 32 6.04 -13.37 10.57
C THR A 32 7.02 -13.21 11.75
N ARG A 33 7.76 -14.27 12.08
CA ARG A 33 8.75 -14.25 13.18
C ARG A 33 9.76 -13.10 13.08
N GLY A 34 10.11 -12.65 11.87
CA GLY A 34 10.98 -11.51 11.60
C GLY A 34 10.24 -10.24 11.17
N GLY A 35 8.92 -10.16 11.39
CA GLY A 35 8.04 -9.11 10.84
C GLY A 35 8.44 -7.68 11.19
N HIS A 36 9.04 -7.47 12.36
CA HIS A 36 9.57 -6.17 12.76
C HIS A 36 10.75 -5.71 11.88
N GLY A 37 11.53 -6.61 11.31
CA GLY A 37 12.56 -6.29 10.32
C GLY A 37 11.96 -5.69 9.07
N PHE A 38 10.93 -6.32 8.50
CA PHE A 38 10.22 -5.78 7.33
C PHE A 38 9.52 -4.45 7.63
N ALA A 39 8.96 -4.29 8.84
CA ALA A 39 8.38 -3.03 9.27
C ALA A 39 9.44 -1.92 9.40
N ALA A 40 10.63 -2.24 9.88
CA ALA A 40 11.77 -1.32 9.94
C ALA A 40 12.25 -0.90 8.55
N GLU A 41 12.41 -1.87 7.62
CA GLU A 41 12.77 -1.58 6.22
C GLU A 41 11.78 -0.59 5.58
N ASP A 42 10.47 -0.87 5.68
CA ASP A 42 9.44 -0.04 5.11
C ASP A 42 9.36 1.34 5.78
N ALA A 43 9.51 1.41 7.11
CA ALA A 43 9.44 2.66 7.87
C ALA A 43 10.65 3.56 7.61
N ASN A 44 11.87 3.01 7.58
CA ASN A 44 13.05 3.77 7.23
C ASN A 44 13.03 4.24 5.77
N ALA A 45 12.57 3.38 4.84
CA ALA A 45 12.37 3.76 3.45
C ALA A 45 11.35 4.91 3.30
N MET A 46 10.26 4.89 4.07
CA MET A 46 9.27 5.97 4.10
C MET A 46 9.90 7.26 4.61
N TYR A 47 10.64 7.18 5.72
CA TYR A 47 11.34 8.34 6.26
C TYR A 47 12.32 8.95 5.26
N ASP A 48 13.14 8.14 4.58
CA ASP A 48 14.07 8.61 3.55
C ASP A 48 13.32 9.33 2.40
N ARG A 49 12.18 8.80 1.95
CA ARG A 49 11.33 9.46 0.93
C ARG A 49 10.79 10.80 1.39
N LEU A 50 10.37 10.91 2.66
CA LEU A 50 9.89 12.17 3.24
C LEU A 50 11.00 13.23 3.34
N GLN A 51 12.26 12.81 3.39
CA GLN A 51 13.42 13.69 3.29
C GLN A 51 13.80 14.04 1.84
N GLY A 52 12.98 13.67 0.86
CA GLY A 52 13.21 13.94 -0.56
C GLY A 52 14.20 13.03 -1.25
N LYS A 53 14.67 11.95 -0.60
CA LYS A 53 15.65 11.02 -1.17
C LYS A 53 14.99 10.07 -2.17
N LYS A 54 15.73 9.67 -3.19
CA LYS A 54 15.34 8.59 -4.10
C LYS A 54 15.53 7.24 -3.42
N VAL A 55 14.46 6.47 -3.27
CA VAL A 55 14.47 5.18 -2.58
C VAL A 55 13.91 4.08 -3.48
N ASP A 56 14.75 3.11 -3.82
CA ASP A 56 14.40 1.91 -4.56
C ASP A 56 14.44 0.69 -3.63
N MET A 57 13.33 -0.05 -3.51
CA MET A 57 13.24 -1.24 -2.66
C MET A 57 13.72 -2.47 -3.44
N CYS A 58 14.73 -3.18 -2.90
CA CYS A 58 15.38 -4.32 -3.56
C CYS A 58 15.04 -5.68 -2.92
N GLY A 59 15.01 -5.80 -1.60
CA GLY A 59 14.89 -7.05 -0.84
C GLY A 59 13.55 -7.81 -0.96
N ARG A 60 12.77 -7.56 -2.01
CA ARG A 60 11.45 -8.19 -2.22
C ARG A 60 11.50 -9.50 -3.01
N ASP A 61 12.63 -9.80 -3.61
CA ASP A 61 12.90 -11.00 -4.41
C ASP A 61 13.61 -12.13 -3.67
N ASN A 62 13.87 -11.93 -2.36
CA ASN A 62 14.62 -12.85 -1.49
C ASN A 62 16.06 -13.12 -1.98
N ALA A 63 16.69 -12.16 -2.66
CA ALA A 63 18.10 -12.27 -3.04
C ALA A 63 18.98 -12.42 -1.79
N LEU A 64 19.77 -13.49 -1.75
CA LEU A 64 20.64 -13.77 -0.61
C LEU A 64 21.74 -12.72 -0.54
N ASN A 65 21.95 -12.10 0.64
CA ASN A 65 22.95 -11.06 0.90
C ASN A 65 22.83 -9.81 0.01
N GLY A 66 21.69 -9.59 -0.65
CA GLY A 66 21.39 -8.37 -1.41
C GLY A 66 21.06 -7.18 -0.51
N ALA A 67 21.05 -5.97 -1.08
CA ALA A 67 20.55 -4.80 -0.38
C ALA A 67 19.02 -4.90 -0.19
N ASP A 68 18.52 -4.43 0.96
CA ASP A 68 17.08 -4.30 1.19
C ASP A 68 16.51 -3.10 0.42
N ARG A 69 17.30 -2.03 0.33
CA ARG A 69 16.97 -0.84 -0.45
C ARG A 69 18.21 -0.09 -0.95
N ILE A 70 18.02 0.76 -1.94
CA ILE A 70 19.03 1.71 -2.44
C ILE A 70 18.48 3.12 -2.17
N VAL A 71 19.28 3.95 -1.50
CA VAL A 71 18.94 5.34 -1.19
C VAL A 71 19.98 6.25 -1.82
N ASP A 72 19.58 7.08 -2.79
CA ASP A 72 20.48 7.96 -3.57
C ASP A 72 21.71 7.22 -4.11
N GLY A 73 21.52 5.99 -4.61
CA GLY A 73 22.58 5.14 -5.13
C GLY A 73 23.32 4.31 -4.08
N VAL A 74 23.14 4.58 -2.78
CA VAL A 74 23.79 3.83 -1.69
C VAL A 74 22.99 2.59 -1.32
N LYS A 75 23.61 1.43 -1.39
CA LYS A 75 23.02 0.13 -0.97
C LYS A 75 22.93 0.05 0.55
N ILE A 76 21.76 -0.27 1.07
CA ILE A 76 21.50 -0.40 2.51
C ILE A 76 20.94 -1.79 2.81
N GLN A 77 21.54 -2.43 3.80
CA GLN A 77 21.06 -3.67 4.41
C GLN A 77 20.59 -3.39 5.84
N THR A 78 19.34 -3.70 6.14
CA THR A 78 18.70 -3.41 7.43
C THR A 78 18.76 -4.63 8.36
N LYS A 79 19.25 -4.44 9.57
CA LYS A 79 19.29 -5.48 10.62
C LYS A 79 18.73 -4.94 11.93
N TYR A 80 17.45 -5.20 12.16
CA TYR A 80 16.72 -4.82 13.36
C TYR A 80 16.51 -6.06 14.25
N CYS A 81 17.41 -6.30 15.18
CA CYS A 81 17.33 -7.39 16.13
C CYS A 81 17.09 -6.86 17.56
N GLN A 82 16.84 -7.78 18.49
CA GLN A 82 16.50 -7.43 19.88
C GLN A 82 17.62 -6.71 20.62
N SER A 83 18.88 -6.93 20.26
CA SER A 83 20.05 -6.31 20.87
C SER A 83 21.07 -5.88 19.81
N ALA A 84 21.95 -4.95 20.18
CA ALA A 84 23.05 -4.50 19.34
C ALA A 84 23.96 -5.66 18.93
N GLN A 85 24.23 -6.58 19.86
CA GLN A 85 25.01 -7.80 19.57
C GLN A 85 24.32 -8.64 18.49
N CYS A 86 23.00 -8.81 18.55
CA CYS A 86 22.26 -9.57 17.55
C CYS A 86 22.24 -8.85 16.20
N SER A 87 21.98 -7.54 16.18
CA SER A 87 21.99 -6.72 14.96
C SER A 87 23.35 -6.76 14.26
N PHE A 88 24.42 -6.67 15.04
CA PHE A 88 25.79 -6.80 14.57
C PHE A 88 26.08 -8.20 14.03
N SER A 89 25.86 -9.26 14.84
CA SER A 89 26.22 -10.64 14.48
C SER A 89 25.53 -11.13 13.19
N LYS A 90 24.30 -10.68 12.95
CA LYS A 90 23.55 -11.01 11.71
C LYS A 90 24.18 -10.44 10.45
N ALA A 91 25.10 -9.50 10.56
CA ALA A 91 25.84 -8.94 9.44
C ALA A 91 27.11 -9.73 9.07
N PHE A 92 27.46 -10.75 9.86
CA PHE A 92 28.62 -11.61 9.65
C PHE A 92 28.19 -13.03 9.25
N ASP A 93 29.02 -13.72 8.50
CA ASP A 93 28.81 -15.10 8.10
C ASP A 93 29.29 -16.10 9.16
N THR A 94 29.20 -17.38 8.86
CA THR A 94 29.64 -18.46 9.77
C THR A 94 31.13 -18.51 9.99
N THR A 95 31.93 -17.88 9.12
CA THR A 95 33.38 -17.74 9.26
C THR A 95 33.76 -16.49 10.06
N GLY A 96 32.79 -15.67 10.43
CA GLY A 96 32.96 -14.42 11.14
C GLY A 96 33.36 -13.23 10.28
N GLN A 97 33.22 -13.33 8.96
CA GLN A 97 33.49 -12.24 8.01
C GLN A 97 32.24 -11.43 7.72
N TYR A 98 32.40 -10.11 7.52
CA TYR A 98 31.32 -9.20 7.17
C TYR A 98 30.77 -9.50 5.76
N ARG A 99 29.45 -9.75 5.68
CA ARG A 99 28.77 -10.23 4.46
C ARG A 99 28.40 -9.15 3.47
N TYR A 100 28.34 -7.89 3.89
CA TYR A 100 27.72 -6.81 3.13
C TYR A 100 28.73 -5.78 2.63
N SER A 101 29.88 -6.25 2.12
CA SER A 101 30.90 -5.37 1.54
C SER A 101 30.31 -4.43 0.49
N GLY A 102 30.64 -3.14 0.57
CA GLY A 102 30.09 -2.11 -0.32
C GLY A 102 28.65 -1.69 -0.02
N MET A 103 28.07 -2.14 1.11
CA MET A 103 26.75 -1.73 1.57
C MET A 103 26.83 -1.10 2.96
N LYS A 104 25.87 -0.23 3.28
CA LYS A 104 25.68 0.25 4.65
C LYS A 104 24.83 -0.73 5.45
N LEU A 105 25.23 -0.98 6.68
CA LEU A 105 24.48 -1.74 7.66
C LEU A 105 23.62 -0.79 8.49
N GLU A 106 22.30 -0.81 8.27
CA GLU A 106 21.37 -0.03 9.05
C GLU A 106 20.89 -0.80 10.28
N VAL A 107 20.99 -0.16 11.44
CA VAL A 107 20.61 -0.75 12.73
C VAL A 107 19.66 0.17 13.50
N PRO A 108 18.92 -0.35 14.50
CA PRO A 108 18.04 0.47 15.34
C PRO A 108 18.77 1.68 15.91
N SER A 109 18.07 2.82 16.01
CA SER A 109 18.64 4.07 16.48
C SER A 109 19.21 3.99 17.89
N ASP A 110 18.59 3.19 18.75
CA ASP A 110 18.99 2.91 20.13
C ASP A 110 20.20 1.96 20.26
N GLN A 111 20.55 1.25 19.19
CA GLN A 111 21.67 0.31 19.16
C GLN A 111 22.89 0.83 18.39
N TYR A 112 22.75 1.97 17.70
CA TYR A 112 23.75 2.47 16.76
C TYR A 112 25.15 2.63 17.36
N ALA A 113 25.27 3.29 18.51
CA ALA A 113 26.57 3.57 19.13
C ALA A 113 27.31 2.29 19.49
N GLU A 114 26.62 1.31 20.08
CA GLU A 114 27.20 0.03 20.45
C GLU A 114 27.62 -0.79 19.21
N VAL A 115 26.79 -0.78 18.13
CA VAL A 115 27.14 -1.49 16.89
C VAL A 115 28.32 -0.84 16.18
N VAL A 116 28.46 0.49 16.22
CA VAL A 116 29.67 1.18 15.70
C VAL A 116 30.92 0.73 16.48
N THR A 117 30.84 0.65 17.80
CA THR A 117 31.98 0.15 18.62
C THR A 117 32.35 -1.27 18.22
N LYS A 118 31.38 -2.18 18.13
CA LYS A 118 31.60 -3.57 17.68
C LYS A 118 32.17 -3.66 16.25
N MET A 119 31.73 -2.76 15.36
CA MET A 119 32.29 -2.70 14.01
C MET A 119 33.74 -2.24 13.99
N LYS A 120 34.11 -1.27 14.81
CA LYS A 120 35.52 -0.86 14.99
C LYS A 120 36.42 -2.05 15.45
N GLU A 121 35.92 -2.81 16.41
CA GLU A 121 36.60 -4.02 16.88
C GLU A 121 36.75 -5.06 15.78
N ALA A 122 35.68 -5.30 14.99
CA ALA A 122 35.71 -6.22 13.87
C ALA A 122 36.70 -5.81 12.77
N ILE A 123 36.83 -4.51 12.50
CA ILE A 123 37.80 -3.97 11.54
C ILE A 123 39.21 -4.23 12.06
N ASN A 124 39.52 -3.93 13.35
CA ASN A 124 40.80 -4.20 13.98
C ASN A 124 41.18 -5.70 13.94
N GLN A 125 40.17 -6.58 13.96
CA GLN A 125 40.37 -8.04 13.88
C GLN A 125 40.49 -8.56 12.44
N GLY A 126 40.45 -7.68 11.41
CA GLY A 126 40.50 -8.07 10.00
C GLY A 126 39.24 -8.78 9.49
N ARG A 127 38.11 -8.63 10.18
CA ARG A 127 36.83 -9.31 9.87
C ARG A 127 35.97 -8.56 8.86
N VAL A 128 36.41 -7.37 8.44
CA VAL A 128 35.67 -6.54 7.43
C VAL A 128 36.56 -6.44 6.19
N PRO A 129 36.30 -7.24 5.15
CA PRO A 129 37.16 -7.29 3.98
C PRO A 129 37.32 -5.92 3.30
N GLY A 130 38.57 -5.54 3.02
CA GLY A 130 38.90 -4.29 2.33
C GLY A 130 38.84 -3.04 3.21
N VAL A 131 38.64 -3.19 4.53
CA VAL A 131 38.61 -2.06 5.49
C VAL A 131 39.60 -2.31 6.62
N THR A 132 40.56 -1.40 6.78
CA THR A 132 41.62 -1.50 7.80
C THR A 132 41.58 -0.38 8.84
N ASP A 133 40.92 0.76 8.52
CA ASP A 133 40.80 1.88 9.44
C ASP A 133 39.48 1.76 10.25
N PRO A 134 39.56 1.57 11.60
CA PRO A 134 38.39 1.49 12.48
C PRO A 134 37.48 2.71 12.44
N ASN A 135 38.01 3.87 12.06
CA ASN A 135 37.19 5.10 11.94
C ASN A 135 36.16 4.99 10.80
N GLN A 136 36.38 4.12 9.83
CA GLN A 136 35.41 3.85 8.77
C GLN A 136 34.16 3.11 9.26
N ALA A 137 34.14 2.61 10.51
CA ALA A 137 32.94 1.98 11.07
C ALA A 137 31.69 2.85 10.98
N THR A 138 31.81 4.17 11.14
CA THR A 138 30.69 5.13 11.00
C THR A 138 30.23 5.33 9.55
N GLN A 139 31.06 4.95 8.59
CA GLN A 139 30.68 4.97 7.17
C GLN A 139 29.96 3.67 6.76
N ILE A 140 30.27 2.56 7.44
CA ILE A 140 29.69 1.24 7.21
C ILE A 140 28.36 1.10 7.96
N VAL A 141 28.31 1.48 9.25
CA VAL A 141 27.08 1.42 10.04
C VAL A 141 26.30 2.71 9.89
N THR A 142 25.01 2.60 9.59
CA THR A 142 24.10 3.74 9.51
C THR A 142 23.00 3.62 10.57
N LYS A 143 22.64 4.77 11.16
CA LYS A 143 21.60 4.89 12.17
C LYS A 143 20.23 4.91 11.51
N GLY A 144 19.39 3.90 11.74
CA GLY A 144 18.00 3.94 11.35
C GLY A 144 17.22 5.00 12.12
N LYS A 145 16.10 5.46 11.58
CA LYS A 145 15.23 6.46 12.21
C LYS A 145 14.56 5.93 13.48
N TYR A 146 14.21 4.65 13.47
CA TYR A 146 13.38 4.03 14.50
C TYR A 146 14.21 3.16 15.45
N THR A 147 13.77 3.06 16.71
CA THR A 147 14.28 2.09 17.67
C THR A 147 13.77 0.69 17.33
N TYR A 148 14.38 -0.35 17.91
CA TYR A 148 13.87 -1.72 17.80
C TYR A 148 12.43 -1.83 18.33
N ALA A 149 12.14 -1.18 19.47
CA ALA A 149 10.80 -1.18 20.06
C ALA A 149 9.76 -0.54 19.14
N GLN A 150 10.08 0.59 18.50
CA GLN A 150 9.20 1.25 17.54
C GLN A 150 8.94 0.38 16.31
N ALA A 151 9.96 -0.24 15.71
CA ALA A 151 9.80 -1.15 14.60
C ALA A 151 8.89 -2.34 14.94
N LYS A 152 9.02 -2.87 16.16
CA LYS A 152 8.14 -3.93 16.67
C LYS A 152 6.69 -3.46 16.86
N GLN A 153 6.47 -2.21 17.27
CA GLN A 153 5.14 -1.62 17.38
C GLN A 153 4.53 -1.34 16.01
N ILE A 154 5.29 -0.83 15.04
CA ILE A 154 4.81 -0.63 13.65
C ILE A 154 4.31 -1.95 13.04
N ALA A 155 4.95 -3.07 13.36
CA ALA A 155 4.51 -4.39 12.88
C ALA A 155 3.18 -4.87 13.49
N LYS A 156 2.75 -4.33 14.63
CA LYS A 156 1.55 -4.76 15.35
C LYS A 156 0.37 -3.80 15.10
N PRO A 157 -0.88 -4.31 15.00
CA PRO A 157 -2.04 -3.44 14.86
C PRO A 157 -2.41 -2.74 16.17
N GLY A 158 -3.17 -1.65 16.08
CA GLY A 158 -3.89 -1.03 17.20
C GLY A 158 -3.04 -0.18 18.15
N ASN A 159 -1.84 0.25 17.75
CA ASN A 159 -0.99 1.12 18.55
C ASN A 159 -0.60 2.40 17.81
N ILE A 160 -0.11 3.39 18.56
CA ILE A 160 0.20 4.74 18.04
C ILE A 160 1.27 4.69 16.93
N GLU A 161 2.31 3.88 17.07
CA GLU A 161 3.39 3.81 16.07
C GLU A 161 2.90 3.23 14.75
N SER A 162 2.08 2.17 14.80
CA SER A 162 1.48 1.59 13.60
C SER A 162 0.48 2.55 12.94
N LEU A 163 -0.32 3.29 13.73
CA LEU A 163 -1.25 4.28 13.20
C LEU A 163 -0.53 5.46 12.57
N LYS A 164 0.52 5.99 13.20
CA LYS A 164 1.36 7.05 12.62
C LYS A 164 1.98 6.60 11.30
N PHE A 165 2.56 5.40 11.27
CA PHE A 165 3.14 4.84 10.05
C PHE A 165 2.10 4.71 8.94
N ASP A 166 0.91 4.17 9.24
CA ASP A 166 -0.15 4.00 8.26
C ASP A 166 -0.69 5.34 7.75
N LEU A 167 -0.94 6.30 8.64
CA LEU A 167 -1.36 7.65 8.27
C LEU A 167 -0.33 8.31 7.34
N THR A 168 0.94 8.27 7.71
CA THR A 168 2.02 8.85 6.90
C THR A 168 2.12 8.19 5.53
N THR A 169 2.02 6.86 5.48
CA THR A 169 2.12 6.10 4.24
C THR A 169 0.96 6.38 3.29
N GLN A 170 -0.24 6.60 3.83
CA GLN A 170 -1.47 6.79 3.04
C GLN A 170 -1.76 8.25 2.70
N ALA A 171 -1.25 9.20 3.50
CA ALA A 171 -1.58 10.62 3.35
C ALA A 171 -1.31 11.16 1.93
N ALA A 172 -0.15 10.87 1.35
CA ALA A 172 0.21 11.33 0.02
C ALA A 172 -0.73 10.79 -1.08
N ALA A 173 -1.10 9.50 -0.99
CA ALA A 173 -2.00 8.89 -1.94
C ALA A 173 -3.44 9.41 -1.82
N CYS A 174 -3.89 9.63 -0.59
CA CYS A 174 -5.20 10.19 -0.32
C CYS A 174 -5.30 11.67 -0.71
N ALA A 175 -4.24 12.45 -0.54
CA ALA A 175 -4.15 13.82 -1.04
C ALA A 175 -4.26 13.86 -2.57
N PHE A 176 -3.61 12.95 -3.27
CA PHE A 176 -3.71 12.83 -4.73
C PHE A 176 -5.14 12.46 -5.17
N ALA A 177 -5.78 11.49 -4.51
CA ALA A 177 -7.18 11.12 -4.77
C ALA A 177 -8.14 12.29 -4.47
N CYS A 178 -7.87 13.06 -3.41
CA CYS A 178 -8.59 14.28 -3.07
C CYS A 178 -8.51 15.31 -4.21
N GLY A 179 -7.31 15.59 -4.71
CA GLY A 179 -7.08 16.55 -5.79
C GLY A 179 -7.76 16.15 -7.09
N ILE A 180 -7.67 14.89 -7.51
CA ILE A 180 -8.35 14.40 -8.71
C ILE A 180 -9.86 14.48 -8.56
N SER A 181 -10.43 14.06 -7.42
CA SER A 181 -11.87 14.12 -7.17
C SER A 181 -12.39 15.55 -7.17
N ALA A 182 -11.61 16.48 -6.58
CA ALA A 182 -11.93 17.90 -6.61
C ALA A 182 -11.91 18.45 -8.04
N GLY A 183 -10.86 18.15 -8.81
CA GLY A 183 -10.73 18.60 -10.19
C GLY A 183 -11.87 18.12 -11.10
N ILE A 184 -12.22 16.84 -11.02
CA ILE A 184 -13.35 16.26 -11.78
C ILE A 184 -14.67 16.93 -11.38
N THR A 185 -14.92 17.09 -10.08
CA THR A 185 -16.15 17.72 -9.58
C THR A 185 -16.23 19.16 -10.06
N PHE A 186 -15.15 19.93 -9.97
CA PHE A 186 -15.07 21.30 -10.45
C PHE A 186 -15.47 21.40 -11.92
N PHE A 187 -14.90 20.55 -12.77
CA PHE A 187 -15.21 20.54 -14.19
C PHE A 187 -16.67 20.18 -14.49
N ILE A 188 -17.21 19.18 -13.78
CA ILE A 188 -18.62 18.77 -13.93
C ILE A 188 -19.57 19.91 -13.51
N GLU A 189 -19.30 20.61 -12.42
CA GLU A 189 -20.14 21.71 -11.94
C GLU A 189 -20.10 22.89 -12.91
N LEU A 190 -18.96 23.23 -13.50
CA LEU A 190 -18.86 24.24 -14.56
C LEU A 190 -19.68 23.84 -15.81
N GLN A 191 -19.64 22.56 -16.22
CA GLN A 191 -20.45 22.08 -17.36
C GLN A 191 -21.96 22.16 -17.09
N LYS A 192 -22.37 22.10 -15.82
CA LYS A 192 -23.79 22.29 -15.42
C LYS A 192 -24.18 23.76 -15.32
N GLY A 193 -23.26 24.68 -15.57
CA GLY A 193 -23.51 26.14 -15.52
C GLY A 193 -23.37 26.75 -14.15
N ALA A 194 -22.73 26.07 -13.19
CA ALA A 194 -22.43 26.65 -11.88
C ALA A 194 -21.43 27.80 -12.01
N THR A 195 -21.51 28.78 -11.08
CA THR A 195 -20.49 29.82 -10.99
C THR A 195 -19.13 29.23 -10.59
N TYR A 196 -18.03 29.94 -10.93
CA TYR A 196 -16.67 29.52 -10.55
C TYR A 196 -16.52 29.30 -9.04
N GLY A 197 -17.15 30.20 -8.25
CA GLY A 197 -17.15 30.12 -6.78
C GLY A 197 -17.90 28.90 -6.24
N ASP A 198 -19.06 28.57 -6.79
CA ASP A 198 -19.88 27.45 -6.35
C ASP A 198 -19.25 26.12 -6.80
N ALA A 199 -18.73 26.06 -8.03
CA ALA A 199 -17.97 24.92 -8.51
C ALA A 199 -16.74 24.62 -7.64
N LEU A 200 -16.02 25.66 -7.20
CA LEU A 200 -14.85 25.52 -6.31
C LEU A 200 -15.24 25.03 -4.91
N LYS A 201 -16.33 25.56 -4.34
CA LYS A 201 -16.85 25.11 -3.04
C LYS A 201 -17.27 23.63 -3.07
N GLU A 202 -18.01 23.20 -4.10
CA GLU A 202 -18.43 21.81 -4.21
C GLU A 202 -17.26 20.88 -4.50
N ALA A 203 -16.29 21.30 -5.32
CA ALA A 203 -15.03 20.59 -5.55
C ALA A 203 -14.24 20.37 -4.26
N ALA A 204 -14.07 21.41 -3.44
CA ALA A 204 -13.37 21.32 -2.15
C ALA A 204 -14.08 20.40 -1.18
N LYS A 205 -15.41 20.46 -1.11
CA LYS A 205 -16.25 19.60 -0.26
C LYS A 205 -16.16 18.13 -0.68
N VAL A 206 -16.29 17.84 -1.96
CA VAL A 206 -16.23 16.47 -2.50
C VAL A 206 -14.82 15.92 -2.39
N GLY A 207 -13.80 16.69 -2.75
CA GLY A 207 -12.40 16.31 -2.61
C GLY A 207 -12.03 16.00 -1.16
N GLY A 208 -12.41 16.88 -0.22
CA GLY A 208 -12.15 16.70 1.21
C GLY A 208 -12.84 15.45 1.79
N LYS A 209 -14.11 15.22 1.45
CA LYS A 209 -14.84 14.00 1.84
C LYS A 209 -14.19 12.75 1.24
N THR A 210 -13.80 12.81 -0.04
CA THR A 210 -13.14 11.69 -0.73
C THR A 210 -11.80 11.36 -0.10
N GLY A 211 -10.94 12.36 0.07
CA GLY A 211 -9.62 12.18 0.67
C GLY A 211 -9.69 11.68 2.11
N GLY A 212 -10.59 12.24 2.90
CA GLY A 212 -10.79 11.83 4.30
C GLY A 212 -11.28 10.40 4.46
N LEU A 213 -12.31 10.00 3.70
CA LEU A 213 -12.82 8.63 3.71
C LEU A 213 -11.78 7.64 3.13
N ALA A 214 -11.04 8.04 2.09
CA ALA A 214 -9.96 7.25 1.54
C ALA A 214 -8.88 6.98 2.59
N LEU A 215 -8.46 8.01 3.33
CA LEU A 215 -7.45 7.88 4.37
C LEU A 215 -7.91 6.97 5.50
N LEU A 216 -9.11 7.19 6.03
CA LEU A 216 -9.67 6.37 7.11
C LEU A 216 -9.83 4.90 6.68
N GLY A 217 -10.38 4.66 5.49
CA GLY A 217 -10.56 3.31 4.96
C GLY A 217 -9.23 2.60 4.68
N SER A 218 -8.23 3.33 4.18
CA SER A 218 -6.88 2.80 3.94
C SER A 218 -6.19 2.39 5.24
N VAL A 219 -6.21 3.28 6.24
CA VAL A 219 -5.63 3.00 7.56
C VAL A 219 -6.36 1.84 8.23
N ALA A 220 -7.70 1.84 8.24
CA ALA A 220 -8.49 0.75 8.79
C ALA A 220 -8.17 -0.59 8.12
N SER A 221 -8.04 -0.61 6.79
CA SER A 221 -7.69 -1.81 6.03
C SER A 221 -6.29 -2.33 6.37
N GLN A 222 -5.30 -1.45 6.53
CA GLN A 222 -3.95 -1.82 6.94
C GLN A 222 -3.93 -2.40 8.35
N GLN A 223 -4.61 -1.75 9.29
CA GLN A 223 -4.73 -2.24 10.66
C GLN A 223 -5.45 -3.60 10.71
N PHE A 224 -6.55 -3.75 9.96
CA PHE A 224 -7.29 -5.01 9.85
C PHE A 224 -6.42 -6.14 9.30
N LEU A 225 -5.67 -5.90 8.22
CA LEU A 225 -4.81 -6.91 7.58
C LEU A 225 -3.63 -7.36 8.45
N ARG A 226 -3.24 -6.60 9.48
CA ARG A 226 -2.27 -7.01 10.49
C ARG A 226 -2.87 -7.94 11.54
N THR A 227 -4.20 -7.99 11.68
CA THR A 227 -4.87 -8.89 12.63
C THR A 227 -4.92 -10.35 12.12
N THR A 228 -5.15 -11.30 13.03
CA THR A 228 -5.34 -12.72 12.65
C THR A 228 -6.56 -12.90 11.76
N ILE A 229 -7.66 -12.18 12.05
CA ILE A 229 -8.89 -12.24 11.24
C ILE A 229 -8.61 -11.72 9.83
N GLY A 230 -7.97 -10.56 9.69
CA GLY A 230 -7.63 -9.98 8.39
C GLY A 230 -6.74 -10.90 7.55
N ARG A 231 -5.80 -11.61 8.18
CA ARG A 231 -4.95 -12.61 7.51
C ARG A 231 -5.76 -13.81 7.01
N ASN A 232 -6.69 -14.30 7.83
CA ASN A 232 -7.56 -15.41 7.43
C ASN A 232 -8.47 -15.00 6.27
N CYS A 233 -9.02 -13.80 6.29
CA CYS A 233 -9.77 -13.22 5.18
C CYS A 233 -8.91 -13.10 3.91
N ALA A 234 -7.68 -12.63 4.04
CA ALA A 234 -6.74 -12.56 2.92
C ALA A 234 -6.37 -13.93 2.36
N ALA A 235 -6.21 -14.95 3.22
CA ALA A 235 -5.99 -16.33 2.80
C ALA A 235 -7.20 -16.90 2.06
N ALA A 236 -8.41 -16.68 2.55
CA ALA A 236 -9.65 -17.08 1.88
C ALA A 236 -9.82 -16.41 0.51
N ALA A 237 -9.58 -15.08 0.45
CA ALA A 237 -9.58 -14.33 -0.81
C ALA A 237 -8.54 -14.86 -1.80
N THR A 238 -7.35 -15.29 -1.33
CA THR A 238 -6.34 -15.91 -2.18
C THR A 238 -6.83 -17.22 -2.79
N LYS A 239 -7.50 -18.07 -1.99
CA LYS A 239 -8.06 -19.34 -2.47
C LYS A 239 -9.15 -19.12 -3.53
N ALA A 240 -9.94 -18.05 -3.40
CA ALA A 240 -10.97 -17.72 -4.36
C ALA A 240 -10.41 -17.13 -5.67
N VAL A 241 -9.42 -16.22 -5.58
CA VAL A 241 -8.90 -15.46 -6.72
C VAL A 241 -7.86 -16.24 -7.54
N LYS A 242 -6.99 -17.02 -6.87
CA LYS A 242 -5.86 -17.70 -7.54
C LYS A 242 -6.28 -18.63 -8.70
N PRO A 243 -7.34 -19.43 -8.59
CA PRO A 243 -7.77 -20.29 -9.70
C PRO A 243 -8.20 -19.49 -10.93
N ALA A 244 -8.89 -18.37 -10.73
CA ALA A 244 -9.33 -17.50 -11.84
C ALA A 244 -8.13 -16.86 -12.57
N VAL A 245 -7.12 -16.36 -11.83
CA VAL A 245 -5.88 -15.84 -12.43
C VAL A 245 -5.14 -16.95 -13.18
N GLN A 246 -5.06 -18.16 -12.62
CA GLN A 246 -4.43 -19.29 -13.28
C GLN A 246 -5.18 -19.73 -14.55
N ALA A 247 -6.50 -19.69 -14.55
CA ALA A 247 -7.31 -19.98 -15.73
C ALA A 247 -7.07 -18.91 -16.83
N ALA A 248 -7.05 -17.63 -16.48
CA ALA A 248 -6.74 -16.55 -17.39
C ALA A 248 -5.33 -16.68 -18.00
N MET A 249 -4.34 -17.12 -17.22
CA MET A 249 -2.96 -17.38 -17.70
C MET A 249 -2.85 -18.49 -18.77
N LYS A 250 -3.88 -19.32 -18.93
CA LYS A 250 -3.91 -20.35 -19.98
C LYS A 250 -4.30 -19.80 -21.36
N THR A 251 -4.88 -18.61 -21.41
CA THR A 251 -5.24 -17.92 -22.68
C THR A 251 -4.14 -16.92 -23.06
N GLU A 252 -3.86 -16.76 -24.36
CA GLU A 252 -2.84 -15.81 -24.84
C GLU A 252 -3.15 -14.36 -24.43
N VAL A 253 -4.41 -13.95 -24.54
CA VAL A 253 -4.86 -12.60 -24.11
C VAL A 253 -4.66 -12.43 -22.60
N GLY A 254 -5.12 -13.37 -21.79
CA GLY A 254 -4.99 -13.31 -20.34
C GLY A 254 -3.52 -13.34 -19.88
N LYS A 255 -2.69 -14.18 -20.51
CA LYS A 255 -1.24 -14.24 -20.26
C LYS A 255 -0.57 -12.89 -20.51
N ASN A 256 -0.88 -12.25 -21.66
CA ASN A 256 -0.33 -10.94 -22.01
C ASN A 256 -0.78 -9.85 -21.04
N VAL A 257 -2.08 -9.80 -20.69
CA VAL A 257 -2.63 -8.84 -19.74
C VAL A 257 -2.01 -9.03 -18.35
N ILE A 258 -2.01 -10.25 -17.82
CA ILE A 258 -1.48 -10.55 -16.48
C ILE A 258 0.03 -10.25 -16.41
N THR A 259 0.80 -10.64 -17.43
CA THR A 259 2.24 -10.40 -17.47
C THR A 259 2.57 -8.90 -17.53
N LYS A 260 1.87 -8.13 -18.37
CA LYS A 260 2.04 -6.67 -18.43
C LYS A 260 1.65 -5.99 -17.12
N THR A 261 0.47 -6.32 -16.57
CA THR A 261 -0.01 -5.77 -15.29
C THR A 261 0.97 -6.09 -14.16
N ALA A 262 1.39 -7.35 -14.05
CA ALA A 262 2.35 -7.76 -13.03
C ALA A 262 3.69 -7.05 -13.15
N SER A 263 4.21 -6.88 -14.37
CA SER A 263 5.50 -6.19 -14.62
C SER A 263 5.43 -4.71 -14.23
N VAL A 264 4.33 -4.04 -14.54
CA VAL A 264 4.09 -2.65 -14.11
C VAL A 264 4.02 -2.55 -12.58
N MET A 265 3.25 -3.44 -11.94
CA MET A 265 3.11 -3.45 -10.48
C MET A 265 4.42 -3.77 -9.76
N ALA A 266 5.24 -4.64 -10.34
CA ALA A 266 6.53 -5.03 -9.78
C ALA A 266 7.66 -4.01 -10.08
N GLY A 267 7.45 -3.06 -11.00
CA GLY A 267 8.49 -2.13 -11.47
C GLY A 267 9.61 -2.81 -12.26
N LYS A 268 9.43 -4.07 -12.64
CA LYS A 268 10.36 -4.89 -13.42
C LYS A 268 9.62 -5.96 -14.22
N GLN A 269 10.23 -6.48 -15.26
CA GLN A 269 9.61 -7.57 -16.02
C GLN A 269 9.47 -8.84 -15.15
N VAL A 270 8.26 -9.40 -15.12
CA VAL A 270 7.93 -10.65 -14.44
C VAL A 270 7.05 -11.52 -15.34
N PHE A 271 7.28 -12.83 -15.33
CA PHE A 271 6.61 -13.79 -16.20
C PHE A 271 6.09 -15.01 -15.43
N GLY A 272 5.21 -15.77 -16.03
CA GLY A 272 4.76 -17.08 -15.56
C GLY A 272 4.19 -17.05 -14.13
N SER A 273 4.72 -17.88 -13.25
CA SER A 273 4.25 -18.00 -11.86
C SER A 273 4.48 -16.73 -11.04
N ALA A 274 5.55 -15.97 -11.33
CA ALA A 274 5.81 -14.69 -10.66
C ALA A 274 4.72 -13.66 -11.01
N ALA A 275 4.35 -13.54 -12.28
CA ALA A 275 3.25 -12.66 -12.71
C ALA A 275 1.92 -13.09 -12.09
N THR A 276 1.60 -14.38 -12.07
CA THR A 276 0.42 -14.92 -11.41
C THR A 276 0.37 -14.54 -9.92
N ASN A 277 1.49 -14.67 -9.22
CA ASN A 277 1.58 -14.35 -7.80
C ASN A 277 1.37 -12.84 -7.53
N VAL A 278 1.98 -11.97 -8.32
CA VAL A 278 1.82 -10.51 -8.20
C VAL A 278 0.36 -10.11 -8.38
N VAL A 279 -0.29 -10.56 -9.45
CA VAL A 279 -1.70 -10.22 -9.73
C VAL A 279 -2.64 -10.85 -8.70
N THR A 280 -2.43 -12.11 -8.32
CA THR A 280 -3.23 -12.76 -7.27
C THR A 280 -3.14 -12.00 -5.94
N LYS A 281 -1.94 -11.55 -5.58
CA LYS A 281 -1.71 -10.77 -4.36
C LYS A 281 -2.46 -9.44 -4.40
N ALA A 282 -2.42 -8.72 -5.52
CA ALA A 282 -3.12 -7.46 -5.71
C ALA A 282 -4.65 -7.62 -5.63
N LEU A 283 -5.20 -8.59 -6.34
CA LEU A 283 -6.64 -8.88 -6.32
C LEU A 283 -7.13 -9.32 -4.94
N ARG A 284 -6.36 -10.13 -4.23
CA ARG A 284 -6.64 -10.50 -2.84
C ARG A 284 -6.70 -9.29 -1.93
N THR A 285 -5.68 -8.41 -2.00
CA THR A 285 -5.63 -7.20 -1.17
C THR A 285 -6.79 -6.27 -1.50
N ASN A 286 -7.11 -6.11 -2.78
CA ASN A 286 -8.25 -5.33 -3.23
C ASN A 286 -9.57 -5.90 -2.67
N ALA A 287 -9.80 -7.21 -2.74
CA ALA A 287 -11.00 -7.84 -2.19
C ALA A 287 -11.16 -7.57 -0.68
N VAL A 288 -10.07 -7.67 0.10
CA VAL A 288 -10.11 -7.41 1.55
C VAL A 288 -10.35 -5.93 1.83
N VAL A 289 -9.63 -5.03 1.16
CA VAL A 289 -9.81 -3.57 1.31
C VAL A 289 -11.23 -3.16 0.95
N SER A 290 -11.76 -3.68 -0.15
CA SER A 290 -13.15 -3.43 -0.60
C SER A 290 -14.17 -3.91 0.43
N SER A 291 -13.95 -5.07 1.05
CA SER A 291 -14.81 -5.58 2.12
C SER A 291 -14.78 -4.70 3.36
N VAL A 292 -13.61 -4.24 3.78
CA VAL A 292 -13.47 -3.29 4.90
C VAL A 292 -14.19 -1.98 4.59
N MET A 293 -14.01 -1.46 3.39
CA MET A 293 -14.68 -0.23 2.95
C MET A 293 -16.19 -0.38 2.88
N PHE A 294 -16.68 -1.54 2.39
CA PHE A 294 -18.12 -1.85 2.38
C PHE A 294 -18.70 -1.84 3.79
N VAL A 295 -18.05 -2.50 4.74
CA VAL A 295 -18.48 -2.49 6.14
C VAL A 295 -18.45 -1.07 6.71
N ALA A 296 -17.35 -0.34 6.52
CA ALA A 296 -17.20 1.02 7.03
C ALA A 296 -18.26 2.00 6.48
N THR A 297 -18.71 1.81 5.23
CA THR A 297 -19.75 2.65 4.63
C THR A 297 -21.17 2.21 4.95
N THR A 298 -21.39 0.94 5.33
CA THR A 298 -22.71 0.39 5.62
C THR A 298 -23.06 0.48 7.10
N VAL A 299 -22.09 0.37 8.03
CA VAL A 299 -22.32 0.46 9.46
C VAL A 299 -23.06 1.75 9.89
N PRO A 300 -22.72 2.96 9.39
CA PRO A 300 -23.48 4.16 9.71
C PRO A 300 -24.97 4.08 9.31
N ASP A 301 -25.28 3.42 8.18
CA ASP A 301 -26.65 3.26 7.72
C ASP A 301 -27.41 2.30 8.65
N VAL A 302 -26.78 1.19 9.09
CA VAL A 302 -27.36 0.27 10.09
C VAL A 302 -27.62 1.00 11.41
N VAL A 303 -26.68 1.81 11.88
CA VAL A 303 -26.87 2.62 13.11
C VAL A 303 -28.02 3.61 12.95
N ASN A 304 -28.17 4.22 11.77
CA ASN A 304 -29.28 5.13 11.49
C ASN A 304 -30.63 4.41 11.47
N VAL A 305 -30.69 3.17 10.96
CA VAL A 305 -31.88 2.32 11.06
C VAL A 305 -32.22 2.05 12.53
N CYS A 306 -31.27 1.63 13.34
CA CYS A 306 -31.45 1.37 14.77
C CYS A 306 -31.91 2.64 15.55
N ARG A 307 -31.53 3.83 15.07
CA ARG A 307 -31.93 5.12 15.64
C ARG A 307 -33.25 5.68 15.07
N GLY A 308 -33.91 4.96 14.19
CA GLY A 308 -35.13 5.41 13.52
C GLY A 308 -34.96 6.59 12.53
N LYS A 309 -33.70 6.88 12.15
CA LYS A 309 -33.38 7.98 11.20
C LYS A 309 -33.36 7.53 9.73
N MET A 310 -33.50 6.26 9.47
CA MET A 310 -33.48 5.63 8.15
C MET A 310 -34.33 4.35 8.18
N THR A 311 -35.01 4.05 7.09
CA THR A 311 -35.72 2.77 6.95
C THR A 311 -34.76 1.63 6.59
N ALA A 312 -35.14 0.40 6.91
CA ALA A 312 -34.36 -0.77 6.52
C ALA A 312 -34.23 -0.90 4.99
N GLY A 313 -35.30 -0.52 4.24
CA GLY A 313 -35.27 -0.52 2.77
C GLY A 313 -34.23 0.46 2.20
N GLU A 314 -34.14 1.66 2.74
CA GLU A 314 -33.12 2.64 2.35
C GLU A 314 -31.69 2.18 2.67
N ALA A 315 -31.50 1.51 3.81
CA ALA A 315 -30.19 0.95 4.16
C ALA A 315 -29.76 -0.17 3.21
N VAL A 316 -30.66 -1.06 2.83
CA VAL A 316 -30.42 -2.12 1.82
C VAL A 316 -30.13 -1.51 0.46
N GLU A 317 -30.88 -0.50 0.02
CA GLU A 317 -30.61 0.22 -1.23
C GLU A 317 -29.21 0.86 -1.23
N ASN A 318 -28.85 1.52 -0.14
CA ASN A 318 -27.51 2.10 0.02
C ASN A 318 -26.41 1.05 -0.01
N ALA A 319 -26.62 -0.10 0.68
CA ALA A 319 -25.66 -1.21 0.67
C ALA A 319 -25.48 -1.79 -0.74
N ALA A 320 -26.58 -1.99 -1.50
CA ALA A 320 -26.53 -2.47 -2.88
C ALA A 320 -25.78 -1.48 -3.80
N CYS A 321 -26.07 -0.18 -3.67
CA CYS A 321 -25.35 0.86 -4.41
C CYS A 321 -23.86 0.94 -4.04
N ASN A 322 -23.52 0.79 -2.76
CA ASN A 322 -22.14 0.77 -2.30
C ASN A 322 -21.40 -0.46 -2.85
N ALA A 323 -22.01 -1.67 -2.78
CA ALA A 323 -21.43 -2.88 -3.35
C ALA A 323 -21.16 -2.76 -4.85
N SER A 324 -22.15 -2.22 -5.60
CA SER A 324 -22.02 -2.03 -7.05
C SER A 324 -21.00 -0.93 -7.41
N GLY A 325 -20.93 0.13 -6.58
CA GLY A 325 -19.90 1.18 -6.73
C GLY A 325 -18.48 0.64 -6.49
N ILE A 326 -18.31 -0.23 -5.47
CA ILE A 326 -17.04 -0.89 -5.20
C ILE A 326 -16.66 -1.81 -6.35
N GLY A 327 -17.58 -2.67 -6.82
CA GLY A 327 -17.34 -3.59 -7.93
C GLY A 327 -17.00 -2.85 -9.23
N GLY A 328 -17.79 -1.82 -9.56
CA GLY A 328 -17.53 -0.97 -10.73
C GLY A 328 -16.23 -0.20 -10.60
N GLY A 329 -15.91 0.33 -9.41
CA GLY A 329 -14.65 1.01 -9.13
C GLY A 329 -13.45 0.10 -9.30
N CYS A 330 -13.53 -1.13 -8.80
CA CYS A 330 -12.46 -2.12 -8.94
C CYS A 330 -12.21 -2.52 -10.40
N SER A 331 -13.27 -2.80 -11.16
CA SER A 331 -13.16 -3.16 -12.59
C SER A 331 -12.70 -1.97 -13.43
N GLY A 332 -13.27 -0.78 -13.21
CA GLY A 332 -12.89 0.45 -13.88
C GLY A 332 -11.44 0.85 -13.62
N ALA A 333 -10.98 0.72 -12.38
CA ALA A 333 -9.58 1.01 -12.05
C ALA A 333 -8.62 0.03 -12.71
N SER A 334 -8.96 -1.25 -12.77
CA SER A 334 -8.13 -2.26 -13.45
C SER A 334 -8.03 -1.98 -14.95
N ALA A 335 -9.16 -1.66 -15.59
CA ALA A 335 -9.20 -1.27 -17.01
C ALA A 335 -8.46 0.04 -17.25
N GLY A 336 -8.73 1.06 -16.44
CA GLY A 336 -8.08 2.37 -16.55
C GLY A 336 -6.57 2.29 -16.33
N ALA A 337 -6.11 1.50 -15.35
CA ALA A 337 -4.69 1.26 -15.13
C ALA A 337 -4.04 0.60 -16.34
N ALA A 338 -4.70 -0.38 -16.96
CA ALA A 338 -4.20 -1.03 -18.17
C ALA A 338 -4.04 -0.04 -19.32
N VAL A 339 -5.09 0.76 -19.59
CA VAL A 339 -5.05 1.80 -20.62
C VAL A 339 -4.00 2.86 -20.32
N GLY A 340 -3.98 3.36 -19.08
CA GLY A 340 -2.99 4.35 -18.64
C GLY A 340 -1.55 3.86 -18.79
N THR A 341 -1.30 2.58 -18.52
CA THR A 341 0.01 1.95 -18.70
C THR A 341 0.44 1.94 -20.17
N MET A 342 -0.50 1.71 -21.09
CA MET A 342 -0.20 1.73 -22.54
C MET A 342 0.19 3.13 -23.01
N LEU A 343 -0.41 4.18 -22.44
CA LEU A 343 -0.15 5.58 -22.80
C LEU A 343 1.13 6.12 -22.15
N CYS A 344 1.34 5.85 -20.89
CA CYS A 344 2.51 6.32 -20.14
C CYS A 344 2.81 5.34 -18.98
N PRO A 345 3.77 4.42 -19.13
CA PRO A 345 4.14 3.48 -18.07
C PRO A 345 4.52 4.18 -16.76
N GLY A 346 4.01 3.68 -15.65
CA GLY A 346 4.23 4.25 -14.32
C GLY A 346 3.17 5.28 -13.93
N ILE A 347 3.31 6.53 -14.34
CA ILE A 347 2.36 7.60 -14.00
C ILE A 347 0.98 7.32 -14.61
N GLY A 348 0.91 6.92 -15.86
CA GLY A 348 -0.33 6.59 -16.56
C GLY A 348 -1.09 5.44 -15.89
N THR A 349 -0.40 4.44 -15.35
CA THR A 349 -1.03 3.35 -14.60
C THR A 349 -1.79 3.88 -13.37
N VAL A 350 -1.16 4.78 -12.60
CA VAL A 350 -1.76 5.36 -11.39
C VAL A 350 -2.93 6.26 -11.76
N VAL A 351 -2.71 7.21 -12.67
CA VAL A 351 -3.75 8.16 -13.11
C VAL A 351 -4.90 7.42 -13.78
N GLY A 352 -4.61 6.50 -14.69
CA GLY A 352 -5.62 5.68 -15.38
C GLY A 352 -6.41 4.82 -14.41
N GLY A 353 -5.75 4.21 -13.41
CA GLY A 353 -6.41 3.44 -12.36
C GLY A 353 -7.36 4.29 -11.52
N ILE A 354 -6.96 5.50 -11.14
CA ILE A 354 -7.81 6.43 -10.37
C ILE A 354 -9.00 6.91 -11.21
N VAL A 355 -8.75 7.40 -12.42
CA VAL A 355 -9.81 7.89 -13.32
C VAL A 355 -10.80 6.76 -13.68
N GLY A 356 -10.28 5.57 -14.02
CA GLY A 356 -11.08 4.39 -14.30
C GLY A 356 -11.89 3.93 -13.08
N GLY A 357 -11.30 3.98 -11.88
CA GLY A 357 -11.97 3.67 -10.63
C GLY A 357 -13.11 4.62 -10.31
N ILE A 358 -12.94 5.93 -10.56
CA ILE A 358 -13.98 6.93 -10.41
C ILE A 358 -15.13 6.66 -11.41
N ALA A 359 -14.79 6.52 -12.68
CA ALA A 359 -15.77 6.30 -13.74
C ALA A 359 -16.55 4.99 -13.52
N GLY A 360 -15.85 3.90 -13.19
CA GLY A 360 -16.43 2.61 -12.88
C GLY A 360 -17.30 2.61 -11.62
N GLY A 361 -16.87 3.32 -10.58
CA GLY A 361 -17.64 3.47 -9.33
C GLY A 361 -18.93 4.24 -9.53
N ILE A 362 -18.90 5.34 -10.27
CA ILE A 362 -20.09 6.12 -10.65
C ILE A 362 -21.01 5.27 -11.54
N GLY A 363 -20.46 4.61 -12.55
CA GLY A 363 -21.22 3.76 -13.48
C GLY A 363 -21.90 2.61 -12.77
N GLY A 364 -21.20 1.88 -11.91
CA GLY A 364 -21.75 0.75 -11.16
C GLY A 364 -22.88 1.15 -10.22
N SER A 365 -22.71 2.23 -9.45
CA SER A 365 -23.75 2.73 -8.55
C SER A 365 -24.96 3.30 -9.28
N THR A 366 -24.75 3.97 -10.43
CA THR A 366 -25.84 4.51 -11.26
C THR A 366 -26.64 3.38 -11.92
N ALA A 367 -25.96 2.33 -12.42
CA ALA A 367 -26.61 1.15 -12.98
C ALA A 367 -27.49 0.44 -11.94
N MET A 368 -26.99 0.28 -10.69
CA MET A 368 -27.77 -0.33 -9.62
C MET A 368 -29.01 0.50 -9.26
N LYS A 369 -28.90 1.83 -9.19
CA LYS A 369 -30.04 2.69 -8.92
C LYS A 369 -31.12 2.59 -9.99
N LYS A 370 -30.71 2.59 -11.27
CA LYS A 370 -31.67 2.37 -12.38
C LYS A 370 -32.33 1.01 -12.26
N LEU A 371 -31.59 -0.03 -11.92
CA LEU A 371 -32.15 -1.36 -11.70
C LEU A 371 -33.17 -1.35 -10.56
N ILE A 372 -32.85 -0.79 -9.41
CA ILE A 372 -33.77 -0.69 -8.25
C ILE A 372 -35.03 0.11 -8.61
N SER A 373 -34.91 1.18 -9.40
CA SER A 373 -36.04 1.99 -9.82
C SER A 373 -37.01 1.28 -10.82
N LEU A 374 -36.54 0.18 -11.45
CA LEU A 374 -37.40 -0.65 -12.31
C LEU A 374 -38.24 -1.64 -11.50
N PHE A 375 -37.92 -1.88 -10.25
CA PHE A 375 -38.62 -2.79 -9.35
C PHE A 375 -39.42 -2.07 -8.25
N LYS A 376 -39.41 -0.75 -8.24
CA LYS A 376 -40.28 0.12 -7.44
C LYS A 376 -41.42 0.63 -8.30
#